data_b9ed01f906b97350bf18faa7b2534285
#
_entry.id   b9ed01f906b97350bf18faa7b2534285
#
_cell.length_a   1.000
_cell.length_b   1.000
_cell.length_c   1.000
_cell.angle_alpha   90.00
_cell.angle_beta   90.00
_cell.angle_gamma   90.00
#
_symmetry.space_group_name_H-M   'P 1'
#
loop_
_entity.id
_entity.type
_entity.pdbx_description
1 polymer ?
#
loop_
_entity_poly.entity_id
_entity_poly.type
_entity_poly.pdbx_seq_one_letter_code
_entity_poly.pdbx_strand_id
1 'polypeptide(L)' 'MQVVYELAPVIAEIISAHCPGTRAREEFVHACIHGEWNDATAMVEGMLAEPWHLRGYQESRLREFLELLQVDQSVLVRQ' A
#
# COMPACT_ATOMS: atom_id res chain seq x y z
N MET A 1 -12.45 -3.47 5.39
CA MET A 1 -11.82 -2.59 4.38
C MET A 1 -11.64 -1.14 4.80
N GLN A 2 -12.43 -0.66 5.75
CA GLN A 2 -12.33 0.75 6.17
C GLN A 2 -10.94 1.13 6.68
N VAL A 3 -10.31 0.25 7.47
CA VAL A 3 -8.97 0.53 8.01
C VAL A 3 -7.93 0.62 6.89
N VAL A 4 -8.08 -0.21 5.86
CA VAL A 4 -7.21 -0.17 4.69
C VAL A 4 -7.34 1.17 3.98
N TYR A 5 -8.56 1.66 3.80
CA TYR A 5 -8.79 2.96 3.17
C TYR A 5 -8.25 4.12 4.01
N GLU A 6 -8.29 3.99 5.34
CA GLU A 6 -7.71 5.01 6.21
C GLU A 6 -6.19 5.05 6.10
N LEU A 7 -5.57 3.90 5.91
CA LEU A 7 -4.12 3.81 5.79
C LEU A 7 -3.63 4.18 4.39
N ALA A 8 -4.47 4.01 3.37
CA ALA A 8 -4.07 4.26 1.98
C ALA A 8 -3.49 5.66 1.74
N PRO A 9 -4.04 6.76 2.30
CA PRO A 9 -3.42 8.07 2.10
C PRO A 9 -2.02 8.17 2.69
N VAL A 10 -1.76 7.49 3.80
CA VAL A 10 -0.43 7.46 4.41
C VAL A 10 0.55 6.76 3.47
N ILE A 11 0.15 5.63 2.91
CA ILE A 11 0.98 4.89 1.95
C ILE A 11 1.22 5.73 0.70
N ALA A 12 0.20 6.43 0.21
CA ALA A 12 0.32 7.30 -0.96
C ALA A 12 1.38 8.39 -0.74
N GLU A 13 1.43 8.98 0.47
CA GLU A 13 2.42 9.99 0.78
C GLU A 13 3.83 9.40 0.84
N ILE A 14 3.98 8.19 1.35
CA ILE A 14 5.26 7.50 1.35
C ILE A 14 5.73 7.26 -0.09
N ILE A 15 4.84 6.79 -0.96
CA ILE A 15 5.16 6.58 -2.37
C ILE A 15 5.58 7.89 -3.03
N SER A 16 4.85 8.97 -2.77
CA SER A 16 5.15 10.29 -3.33
C SER A 16 6.54 10.76 -2.91
N ALA A 17 6.93 10.50 -1.67
CA ALA A 17 8.24 10.91 -1.15
C ALA A 17 9.38 10.14 -1.81
N HIS A 18 9.16 8.86 -2.12
CA HIS A 18 10.22 8.00 -2.67
C HIS A 18 10.23 7.94 -4.20
N CYS A 19 9.13 8.32 -4.84
CA CYS A 19 9.02 8.30 -6.30
C CYS A 19 8.50 9.65 -6.82
N PRO A 20 9.18 10.75 -6.47
CA PRO A 20 8.70 12.09 -6.90
C PRO A 20 8.81 12.22 -8.43
N GLY A 21 7.86 12.96 -9.00
CA GLY A 21 7.86 13.20 -10.43
C GLY A 21 7.34 12.04 -11.27
N THR A 22 6.85 10.97 -10.63
CA THR A 22 6.25 9.84 -11.31
C THR A 22 4.74 9.83 -11.08
N ARG A 23 4.05 8.91 -11.75
CA ARG A 23 2.62 8.71 -11.55
C ARG A 23 2.32 7.61 -10.52
N ALA A 24 3.34 7.17 -9.81
CA ALA A 24 3.19 6.06 -8.86
C ALA A 24 2.14 6.34 -7.79
N ARG A 25 2.13 7.55 -7.23
CA ARG A 25 1.13 7.92 -6.23
C ARG A 25 -0.29 7.85 -6.80
N GLU A 26 -0.46 8.41 -7.99
CA GLU A 26 -1.77 8.40 -8.66
C GLU A 26 -2.22 6.98 -8.98
N GLU A 27 -1.31 6.15 -9.46
CA GLU A 27 -1.59 4.76 -9.78
C GLU A 27 -1.99 3.98 -8.52
N PHE A 28 -1.30 4.23 -7.41
CA PHE A 28 -1.63 3.57 -6.15
C PHE A 28 -3.03 3.97 -5.67
N VAL A 29 -3.33 5.26 -5.67
CA VAL A 29 -4.63 5.77 -5.24
C VAL A 29 -5.74 5.20 -6.14
N HIS A 30 -5.51 5.17 -7.45
CA HIS A 30 -6.45 4.61 -8.41
C HIS A 30 -6.73 3.13 -8.10
N ALA A 31 -5.67 2.36 -7.85
CA ALA A 31 -5.82 0.94 -7.52
C ALA A 31 -6.66 0.75 -6.26
N CYS A 32 -6.43 1.56 -5.23
CA CYS A 32 -7.19 1.46 -3.99
C CYS A 32 -8.67 1.81 -4.20
N ILE A 33 -8.94 2.87 -4.95
CA ILE A 33 -10.31 3.33 -5.20
C ILE A 33 -11.10 2.26 -5.97
N HIS A 34 -10.46 1.60 -6.92
CA HIS A 34 -11.11 0.61 -7.79
C HIS A 34 -11.02 -0.82 -7.27
N GLY A 35 -10.49 -1.01 -6.07
CA GLY A 35 -10.39 -2.35 -5.48
C GLY A 35 -9.38 -3.25 -6.18
N GLU A 36 -8.43 -2.70 -6.90
CA GLU A 36 -7.37 -3.43 -7.58
C GLU A 36 -6.24 -3.72 -6.60
N TRP A 37 -6.54 -4.56 -5.61
CA TRP A 37 -5.64 -4.80 -4.48
C TRP A 37 -4.35 -5.51 -4.88
N ASN A 38 -4.40 -6.33 -5.93
CA ASN A 38 -3.18 -6.98 -6.43
C ASN A 38 -2.17 -5.95 -6.93
N ASP A 39 -2.64 -4.92 -7.62
CA ASP A 39 -1.77 -3.86 -8.11
C ASP A 39 -1.22 -3.03 -6.96
N ALA A 40 -2.07 -2.67 -6.00
CA ALA A 40 -1.63 -1.92 -4.82
C ALA A 40 -0.59 -2.72 -4.02
N THR A 41 -0.83 -4.01 -3.83
CA THR A 41 0.08 -4.92 -3.14
C THR A 41 1.45 -4.97 -3.85
N ALA A 42 1.43 -5.12 -5.17
CA ALA A 42 2.68 -5.20 -5.95
C ALA A 42 3.51 -3.92 -5.78
N MET A 43 2.88 -2.76 -5.76
CA MET A 43 3.59 -1.49 -5.57
C MET A 43 4.24 -1.41 -4.19
N VAL A 44 3.51 -1.80 -3.15
CA VAL A 44 4.02 -1.78 -1.78
C VAL A 44 5.15 -2.80 -1.62
N GLU A 45 4.98 -4.00 -2.16
CA GLU A 45 6.01 -5.03 -2.11
C GLU A 45 7.29 -4.60 -2.85
N GLY A 46 7.12 -3.90 -3.96
CA GLY A 46 8.26 -3.35 -4.69
C GLY A 46 9.07 -2.37 -3.85
N MET A 47 8.41 -1.54 -3.07
CA MET A 47 9.11 -0.62 -2.16
C MET A 47 9.78 -1.37 -1.01
N LEU A 48 9.14 -2.39 -0.47
CA LEU A 48 9.69 -3.18 0.63
C LEU A 48 10.87 -4.06 0.19
N ALA A 49 11.00 -4.32 -1.12
CA ALA A 49 12.15 -5.06 -1.66
C ALA A 49 13.45 -4.28 -1.50
N GLU A 50 13.37 -2.96 -1.32
CA GLU A 50 14.54 -2.11 -1.13
C GLU A 50 14.39 -1.29 0.16
N PRO A 51 14.37 -1.97 1.34
CA PRO A 51 14.02 -1.31 2.60
C PRO A 51 15.01 -0.24 3.05
N TRP A 52 16.23 -0.24 2.53
CA TRP A 52 17.23 0.79 2.89
C TRP A 52 16.84 2.19 2.39
N HIS A 53 15.89 2.28 1.47
CA HIS A 53 15.35 3.57 1.03
C HIS A 53 14.26 4.10 1.95
N LEU A 54 13.83 3.30 2.92
CA LEU A 54 12.70 3.61 3.79
C LEU A 54 13.19 3.93 5.20
N ARG A 55 12.51 4.87 5.84
CA ARG A 55 12.67 5.07 7.28
C ARG A 55 11.88 4.00 8.01
N GLY A 56 12.26 3.69 9.25
CA GLY A 56 11.62 2.62 10.01
C GLY A 56 10.10 2.74 10.09
N TYR A 57 9.59 3.95 10.32
CA TYR A 57 8.13 4.12 10.42
C TYR A 57 7.44 3.91 9.07
N GLN A 58 8.10 4.24 7.97
CA GLN A 58 7.55 4.04 6.64
C GLN A 58 7.44 2.55 6.32
N GLU A 59 8.50 1.79 6.62
CA GLU A 59 8.48 0.35 6.44
C GLU A 59 7.37 -0.29 7.26
N SER A 60 7.20 0.13 8.52
CA SER A 60 6.15 -0.39 9.39
C SER A 60 4.76 -0.14 8.80
N ARG A 61 4.53 1.04 8.24
CA ARG A 61 3.23 1.36 7.64
C ARG A 61 2.95 0.54 6.40
N LEU A 62 3.98 0.33 5.57
CA LEU A 62 3.84 -0.49 4.37
C LEU A 62 3.50 -1.93 4.74
N ARG A 63 4.19 -2.49 5.74
CA ARG A 63 3.91 -3.85 6.20
C ARG A 63 2.52 -3.97 6.81
N GLU A 64 2.11 -2.98 7.59
CA GLU A 64 0.77 -2.94 8.17
C GLU A 64 -0.30 -2.96 7.08
N PHE A 65 -0.11 -2.18 6.03
CA PHE A 65 -1.03 -2.16 4.89
C PHE A 65 -1.21 -3.54 4.28
N LEU A 66 -0.08 -4.23 4.04
CA LEU A 66 -0.13 -5.59 3.46
C LEU A 66 -0.83 -6.57 4.40
N GLU A 67 -0.56 -6.49 5.69
CA GLU A 67 -1.20 -7.38 6.68
C GLU A 67 -2.71 -7.15 6.72
N LEU A 68 -3.15 -5.91 6.70
CA LEU A 68 -4.57 -5.59 6.71
C LEU A 68 -5.27 -6.09 5.47
N LEU A 69 -4.62 -5.99 4.30
CA LEU A 69 -5.17 -6.52 3.07
C LEU A 69 -5.33 -8.03 3.13
N GLN A 70 -4.36 -8.75 3.68
CA GLN A 70 -4.45 -10.20 3.79
C GLN A 70 -5.58 -10.63 4.71
N VAL A 71 -5.77 -9.95 5.82
CA VAL A 71 -6.85 -10.24 6.75
C VAL A 71 -8.20 -10.03 6.09
N ASP A 72 -8.39 -8.90 5.41
CA ASP A 72 -9.65 -8.58 4.75
C ASP A 72 -9.96 -9.57 3.64
N GLN A 73 -8.96 -9.96 2.84
CA GLN A 73 -9.15 -10.95 1.78
C GLN A 73 -9.49 -12.31 2.34
N SER A 74 -8.87 -12.69 3.46
CA SER A 74 -9.17 -13.97 4.10
C SER A 74 -10.61 -14.03 4.58
N VAL A 75 -11.11 -12.95 5.15
CA VAL A 75 -12.50 -12.87 5.61
C VAL A 75 -13.46 -12.99 4.41
N LEU A 76 -13.16 -12.28 3.33
CA LEU A 76 -14.00 -12.31 2.12
C LEU A 76 -14.04 -13.71 1.48
N VAL A 77 -12.90 -14.39 1.45
CA VAL A 77 -12.80 -15.72 0.86
C VAL A 77 -13.61 -16.75 1.64
N ARG A 78 -13.69 -16.58 2.96
CA ARG A 78 -14.43 -17.51 3.81
C ARG A 78 -15.95 -17.36 3.72
N GLN A 79 -16.41 -16.28 3.19
CA GLN A 79 -17.83 -16.03 3.01
C GLN A 79 -18.31 -16.49 1.64
#